data_af30a49603627266e7a90ea0bca8c0f7
#
_entry.id   af30a49603627266e7a90ea0bca8c0f7
#
_cell.length_a   1.000
_cell.length_b   1.000
_cell.length_c   1.000
_cell.angle_alpha   90.00
_cell.angle_beta   90.00
_cell.angle_gamma   90.00
#
_symmetry.space_group_name_H-M   'P 1'
#
loop_
_entity.id
_entity.type
_entity.pdbx_description
1 polymer ?
#
loop_
_entity_poly.entity_id
_entity_poly.type
_entity_poly.pdbx_seq_one_letter_code
_entity_poly.pdbx_strand_id
1 'polypeptide(L)'
;NVGTRSSAGFGSSRRSTFGSQTGYSLVLGRDRRGWQVLWQSGASSRPINAILVSNAYSQYRLWIAADQRVSWLKLPVEVINPLQVTTTAYGASAVLETPWIDHGLANQVKLALSTIVETTNPTSSETVLVEYATDFVETYTTLGTISATGQQRYFYGTSRRGLTYRAIKYRVTL
;
A
#
# COMPACT_ATOMS: atom_id res chain seq x y z
N ASN A 1 -31.24 9.96 1.21
CA ASN A 1 -30.36 10.21 0.05
C ASN A 1 -28.92 9.96 0.43
N VAL A 2 -28.49 8.71 0.40
CA VAL A 2 -27.09 8.35 0.58
C VAL A 2 -26.47 8.24 -0.80
N GLY A 3 -25.85 9.30 -1.26
CA GLY A 3 -25.10 9.31 -2.50
C GLY A 3 -23.75 8.62 -2.28
N THR A 4 -23.66 7.34 -2.60
CA THR A 4 -22.38 6.64 -2.73
C THR A 4 -21.73 7.11 -4.03
N ARG A 5 -20.80 8.04 -3.94
CA ARG A 5 -19.91 8.35 -5.04
C ARG A 5 -18.70 7.43 -4.95
N SER A 6 -18.75 6.29 -5.59
CA SER A 6 -17.58 5.51 -5.90
C SER A 6 -17.11 5.90 -7.30
N SER A 7 -16.03 6.65 -7.39
CA SER A 7 -15.36 6.93 -8.65
C SER A 7 -14.29 5.86 -8.83
N ALA A 8 -14.49 4.97 -9.79
CA ALA A 8 -13.42 4.09 -10.25
C ALA A 8 -12.56 4.89 -11.23
N GLY A 9 -11.35 5.19 -10.86
CA GLY A 9 -10.38 5.86 -11.72
C GLY A 9 -9.47 4.82 -12.37
N PHE A 10 -9.26 4.95 -13.68
CA PHE A 10 -8.38 4.08 -14.46
C PHE A 10 -6.96 4.62 -14.44
N GLY A 11 -6.02 3.76 -14.14
CA GLY A 11 -4.62 4.02 -14.38
C GLY A 11 -3.93 2.75 -14.83
N SER A 12 -3.68 2.56 -16.13
CA SER A 12 -2.63 1.64 -16.55
C SER A 12 -1.31 2.38 -16.34
N SER A 13 -0.69 2.27 -15.22
CA SER A 13 0.66 2.74 -15.06
C SER A 13 1.58 1.65 -15.61
N ARG A 14 2.03 1.83 -16.86
CA ARG A 14 3.35 1.37 -17.21
C ARG A 14 4.28 2.17 -16.32
N ARG A 15 4.61 1.65 -15.18
CA ARG A 15 5.74 2.17 -14.41
C ARG A 15 6.96 1.90 -15.28
N SER A 16 7.44 2.94 -15.96
CA SER A 16 8.77 2.91 -16.55
C SER A 16 9.72 2.81 -15.37
N THR A 17 10.30 1.67 -15.23
CA THR A 17 11.21 1.32 -14.17
C THR A 17 12.54 2.00 -14.39
N PHE A 18 12.96 2.75 -13.44
CA PHE A 18 14.37 2.75 -13.06
C PHE A 18 14.60 1.41 -12.33
N GLY A 19 15.23 0.43 -12.99
CA GLY A 19 15.52 -0.88 -12.42
C GLY A 19 14.42 -1.93 -12.66
N SER A 20 14.78 -2.96 -13.32
CA SER A 20 14.21 -4.27 -13.61
C SER A 20 13.08 -4.79 -12.69
N GLN A 21 11.93 -4.13 -12.65
CA GLN A 21 10.72 -4.71 -12.11
C GLN A 21 9.66 -4.77 -13.19
N THR A 22 9.17 -5.97 -13.45
CA THR A 22 8.01 -6.23 -14.30
C THR A 22 6.82 -5.43 -13.79
N GLY A 23 6.35 -4.49 -14.61
CA GLY A 23 5.21 -3.65 -14.24
C GLY A 23 3.95 -4.48 -14.04
N TYR A 24 3.20 -4.18 -12.99
CA TYR A 24 1.88 -4.74 -12.74
C TYR A 24 0.80 -3.81 -13.27
N SER A 25 -0.29 -4.39 -13.78
CA SER A 25 -1.50 -3.62 -14.04
C SER A 25 -2.33 -3.57 -12.76
N LEU A 26 -2.80 -2.38 -12.41
CA LEU A 26 -3.52 -2.13 -11.17
C LEU A 26 -4.91 -1.57 -11.46
N VAL A 27 -5.89 -1.98 -10.68
CA VAL A 27 -7.18 -1.29 -10.55
C VAL A 27 -7.20 -0.59 -9.21
N LEU A 28 -7.32 0.73 -9.26
CA LEU A 28 -7.35 1.58 -8.08
C LEU A 28 -8.77 2.02 -7.79
N GLY A 29 -9.17 1.96 -6.55
CA GLY A 29 -10.38 2.59 -6.04
C GLY A 29 -10.03 3.84 -5.24
N ARG A 30 -10.91 4.85 -5.29
CA ARG A 30 -10.79 6.05 -4.48
C ARG A 30 -11.99 6.18 -3.56
N ASP A 31 -11.73 6.34 -2.29
CA ASP A 31 -12.72 6.71 -1.30
C ASP A 31 -12.37 8.06 -0.65
N ARG A 32 -13.05 8.41 0.45
CA ARG A 32 -12.80 9.65 1.21
C ARG A 32 -11.41 9.67 1.87
N ARG A 33 -10.78 8.52 2.05
CA ARG A 33 -9.48 8.35 2.72
C ARG A 33 -8.32 8.38 1.74
N GLY A 34 -8.58 8.15 0.42
CA GLY A 34 -7.53 8.16 -0.60
C GLY A 34 -7.69 7.08 -1.66
N TRP A 35 -6.58 6.81 -2.33
CA TRP A 35 -6.49 5.77 -3.34
C TRP A 35 -6.06 4.45 -2.71
N GLN A 36 -6.72 3.37 -3.09
CA GLN A 36 -6.38 2.02 -2.66
C GLN A 36 -6.34 1.05 -3.84
N VAL A 37 -5.46 0.06 -3.78
CA VAL A 37 -5.39 -0.99 -4.79
C VAL A 37 -6.53 -1.97 -4.55
N LEU A 38 -7.42 -2.13 -5.53
CA LEU A 38 -8.52 -3.09 -5.48
C LEU A 38 -8.14 -4.41 -6.13
N TRP A 39 -7.31 -4.37 -7.16
CA TRP A 39 -6.89 -5.54 -7.90
C TRP A 39 -5.51 -5.30 -8.53
N GLN A 40 -4.73 -6.36 -8.63
CA GLN A 40 -3.41 -6.36 -9.25
C GLN A 40 -3.29 -7.56 -10.16
N SER A 41 -2.72 -7.38 -11.36
CA SER A 41 -2.33 -8.51 -12.20
C SER A 41 -1.23 -9.32 -11.52
N GLY A 42 -1.19 -10.63 -11.71
CA GLY A 42 -0.10 -11.46 -11.19
C GLY A 42 1.29 -11.02 -11.67
N ALA A 43 2.24 -11.92 -11.70
CA ALA A 43 3.67 -11.66 -11.93
C ALA A 43 4.04 -10.97 -13.27
N SER A 44 3.11 -10.73 -14.18
CA SER A 44 3.34 -10.01 -15.44
C SER A 44 2.26 -8.94 -15.66
N SER A 45 2.64 -7.82 -16.26
CA SER A 45 1.67 -6.80 -16.66
C SER A 45 0.71 -7.38 -17.70
N ARG A 46 -0.59 -7.31 -17.40
CA ARG A 46 -1.64 -7.67 -18.34
C ARG A 46 -2.42 -6.42 -18.68
N PRO A 47 -2.61 -6.09 -19.96
CA PRO A 47 -3.40 -4.92 -20.32
C PRO A 47 -4.81 -5.07 -19.78
N ILE A 48 -5.31 -4.03 -19.12
CA ILE A 48 -6.71 -3.97 -18.69
C ILE A 48 -7.49 -3.38 -19.85
N ASN A 49 -8.35 -4.21 -20.45
CA ASN A 49 -9.12 -3.84 -21.63
C ASN A 49 -10.45 -3.20 -21.27
N ALA A 50 -11.06 -3.61 -20.15
CA ALA A 50 -12.31 -3.05 -19.68
C ALA A 50 -12.49 -3.26 -18.18
N ILE A 51 -13.25 -2.35 -17.57
CA ILE A 51 -13.71 -2.45 -16.19
C ILE A 51 -15.20 -2.10 -16.17
N LEU A 52 -15.99 -2.90 -15.49
CA LEU A 52 -17.42 -2.70 -15.35
C LEU A 52 -17.85 -2.96 -13.90
N VAL A 53 -18.64 -2.07 -13.34
CA VAL A 53 -19.35 -2.32 -12.09
C VAL A 53 -20.79 -2.71 -12.42
N SER A 54 -21.22 -3.84 -11.91
CA SER A 54 -22.56 -4.37 -12.12
C SER A 54 -23.15 -4.89 -10.82
N ASN A 55 -24.44 -4.70 -10.63
CA ASN A 55 -25.22 -5.31 -9.54
C ASN A 55 -26.03 -6.54 -9.99
N ALA A 56 -25.71 -7.09 -11.15
CA ALA A 56 -26.28 -8.36 -11.58
C ALA A 56 -26.08 -9.41 -10.48
N TYR A 57 -27.03 -10.31 -10.30
CA TYR A 57 -27.02 -11.31 -9.23
C TYR A 57 -27.20 -10.76 -7.82
N SER A 58 -27.90 -9.64 -7.67
CA SER A 58 -28.17 -9.00 -6.36
C SER A 58 -26.90 -8.67 -5.54
N GLN A 59 -25.77 -8.53 -6.20
CA GLN A 59 -24.49 -8.23 -5.58
C GLN A 59 -23.65 -7.34 -6.49
N TYR A 60 -23.11 -6.27 -5.93
CA TYR A 60 -22.16 -5.42 -6.66
C TYR A 60 -20.86 -6.18 -6.90
N ARG A 61 -20.47 -6.20 -8.17
CA ARG A 61 -19.22 -6.81 -8.64
C ARG A 61 -18.46 -5.83 -9.53
N LEU A 62 -17.18 -5.74 -9.29
CA LEU A 62 -16.26 -5.10 -10.20
C LEU A 62 -15.70 -6.17 -11.13
N TRP A 63 -16.06 -6.09 -12.40
CA TRP A 63 -15.55 -6.95 -13.46
C TRP A 63 -14.33 -6.32 -14.07
N ILE A 64 -13.30 -7.11 -14.28
CA ILE A 64 -12.01 -6.68 -14.81
C ILE A 64 -11.66 -7.62 -15.96
N ALA A 65 -11.66 -7.09 -17.17
CA ALA A 65 -11.16 -7.78 -18.35
C ALA A 65 -9.70 -7.41 -18.53
N ALA A 66 -8.81 -8.36 -18.26
CA ALA A 66 -7.37 -8.16 -18.37
C ALA A 66 -6.77 -9.25 -19.26
N ASP A 67 -6.08 -8.83 -20.34
CA ASP A 67 -5.57 -9.72 -21.38
C ASP A 67 -6.73 -10.59 -21.97
N GLN A 68 -6.64 -11.89 -21.89
CA GLN A 68 -7.67 -12.84 -22.35
C GLN A 68 -8.53 -13.41 -21.21
N ARG A 69 -8.51 -12.77 -20.04
CA ARG A 69 -9.22 -13.25 -18.85
C ARG A 69 -10.18 -12.20 -18.32
N VAL A 70 -11.29 -12.69 -17.80
CA VAL A 70 -12.24 -11.86 -17.03
C VAL A 70 -12.18 -12.32 -15.58
N SER A 71 -11.89 -11.39 -14.71
CA SER A 71 -11.92 -11.57 -13.27
C SER A 71 -13.00 -10.70 -12.67
N TRP A 72 -13.46 -11.03 -11.50
CA TRP A 72 -14.39 -10.17 -10.78
C TRP A 72 -14.03 -10.10 -9.30
N LEU A 73 -14.34 -8.96 -8.70
CA LEU A 73 -14.19 -8.70 -7.29
C LEU A 73 -15.56 -8.32 -6.73
N LYS A 74 -15.94 -8.93 -5.62
CA LYS A 74 -17.12 -8.50 -4.87
C LYS A 74 -16.85 -7.14 -4.27
N LEU A 75 -17.74 -6.17 -4.57
CA LEU A 75 -17.68 -4.88 -3.91
C LEU A 75 -18.62 -4.92 -2.71
N PRO A 76 -18.10 -4.84 -1.50
CA PRO A 76 -18.91 -4.66 -0.31
C PRO A 76 -19.38 -3.20 -0.28
N VAL A 77 -20.64 -2.97 -0.59
CA VAL A 77 -21.24 -1.62 -0.56
C VAL A 77 -21.27 -1.05 0.87
N GLU A 78 -21.25 -1.92 1.87
CA GLU A 78 -21.43 -1.57 3.27
C GLU A 78 -20.22 -1.85 4.16
N VAL A 79 -19.20 -2.51 3.65
CA VAL A 79 -18.05 -2.95 4.46
C VAL A 79 -16.84 -2.06 4.17
N ILE A 80 -16.41 -1.32 5.18
CA ILE A 80 -15.25 -0.43 5.11
C ILE A 80 -13.93 -1.23 5.01
N ASN A 81 -13.90 -2.41 5.61
CA ASN A 81 -12.74 -3.29 5.62
C ASN A 81 -13.03 -4.55 4.78
N PRO A 82 -12.31 -4.77 3.66
CA PRO A 82 -12.48 -5.96 2.84
C PRO A 82 -12.28 -7.29 3.59
N LEU A 83 -11.49 -7.31 4.66
CA LEU A 83 -11.30 -8.50 5.51
C LEU A 83 -12.56 -8.94 6.26
N GLN A 84 -13.54 -8.08 6.41
CA GLN A 84 -14.84 -8.46 6.97
C GLN A 84 -15.67 -9.31 6.00
N VAL A 85 -15.22 -9.44 4.76
CA VAL A 85 -15.82 -10.33 3.77
C VAL A 85 -15.04 -11.64 3.78
N THR A 86 -15.66 -12.71 4.26
CA THR A 86 -15.02 -14.03 4.47
C THR A 86 -14.36 -14.65 3.22
N THR A 87 -14.69 -14.16 2.03
CA THR A 87 -14.15 -14.62 0.74
C THR A 87 -13.06 -13.71 0.19
N THR A 88 -12.68 -12.66 0.91
CA THR A 88 -11.64 -11.73 0.48
C THR A 88 -10.39 -11.97 1.32
N ALA A 89 -9.27 -12.18 0.64
CA ALA A 89 -7.97 -12.26 1.27
C ALA A 89 -7.04 -11.22 0.63
N TYR A 90 -6.14 -10.66 1.41
CA TYR A 90 -5.03 -9.87 0.86
C TYR A 90 -4.01 -10.80 0.21
N GLY A 91 -3.19 -10.25 -0.69
CA GLY A 91 -2.03 -10.97 -1.18
C GLY A 91 -1.09 -11.36 -0.03
N ALA A 92 -0.31 -12.42 -0.25
CA ALA A 92 0.62 -12.94 0.77
C ALA A 92 1.72 -11.94 1.17
N SER A 93 1.91 -10.90 0.39
CA SER A 93 2.83 -9.80 0.71
C SER A 93 2.30 -8.51 0.09
N ALA A 94 2.49 -7.42 0.79
CA ALA A 94 2.17 -6.08 0.33
C ALA A 94 3.28 -5.11 0.74
N VAL A 95 3.59 -4.15 -0.12
CA VAL A 95 4.58 -3.10 0.18
C VAL A 95 3.88 -1.75 0.12
N LEU A 96 4.02 -0.98 1.19
CA LEU A 96 3.59 0.40 1.27
C LEU A 96 4.83 1.29 1.40
N GLU A 97 4.96 2.26 0.51
CA GLU A 97 5.99 3.29 0.62
C GLU A 97 5.35 4.66 0.84
N THR A 98 5.88 5.43 1.78
CA THR A 98 5.49 6.83 1.95
C THR A 98 6.14 7.70 0.87
N PRO A 99 5.62 8.88 0.59
CA PRO A 99 6.41 9.90 -0.09
C PRO A 99 7.61 10.32 0.77
N TRP A 100 8.54 11.06 0.19
CA TRP A 100 9.60 11.72 0.94
C TRP A 100 9.01 12.78 1.87
N ILE A 101 9.34 12.69 3.14
CA ILE A 101 8.85 13.58 4.21
C ILE A 101 10.00 14.52 4.59
N ASP A 102 9.89 15.76 4.21
CA ASP A 102 10.87 16.81 4.51
C ASP A 102 10.34 17.88 5.48
N HIS A 103 9.08 17.72 5.92
CA HIS A 103 8.39 18.67 6.80
C HIS A 103 8.36 20.10 6.27
N GLY A 104 8.40 20.29 4.93
CA GLY A 104 8.49 21.60 4.28
C GLY A 104 9.85 22.27 4.39
N LEU A 105 10.87 21.56 4.85
CA LEU A 105 12.23 22.09 5.11
C LEU A 105 13.29 21.20 4.44
N ALA A 106 13.17 21.00 3.12
CA ALA A 106 14.01 20.06 2.35
C ALA A 106 15.53 20.33 2.47
N ASN A 107 15.93 21.59 2.65
CA ASN A 107 17.34 21.98 2.72
C ASN A 107 17.93 21.98 4.14
N GLN A 108 17.10 21.72 5.15
CA GLN A 108 17.56 21.72 6.54
C GLN A 108 17.79 20.30 7.04
N VAL A 109 18.90 20.11 7.74
CA VAL A 109 19.22 18.88 8.43
C VAL A 109 18.35 18.77 9.70
N LYS A 110 17.72 17.63 9.89
CA LYS A 110 16.85 17.31 11.00
C LYS A 110 17.42 16.13 11.77
N LEU A 111 17.00 15.97 13.01
CA LEU A 111 17.36 14.83 13.86
C LEU A 111 16.08 14.04 14.21
N ALA A 112 16.00 12.79 13.77
CA ALA A 112 15.03 11.85 14.25
C ALA A 112 15.60 11.03 15.42
N LEU A 113 14.91 10.98 16.54
CA LEU A 113 15.33 10.17 17.70
C LEU A 113 14.66 8.80 17.67
N SER A 114 13.38 8.75 17.37
CA SER A 114 12.60 7.50 17.32
C SER A 114 11.40 7.61 16.39
N THR A 115 10.93 6.47 15.95
CA THR A 115 9.63 6.31 15.27
C THR A 115 8.75 5.37 16.08
N ILE A 116 7.47 5.70 16.18
CA ILE A 116 6.45 4.84 16.78
C ILE A 116 5.63 4.27 15.64
N VAL A 117 5.49 2.96 15.63
CA VAL A 117 4.64 2.23 14.69
C VAL A 117 3.56 1.52 15.48
N GLU A 118 2.32 1.69 15.08
CA GLU A 118 1.17 1.01 15.65
C GLU A 118 0.64 -0.02 14.66
N THR A 119 0.46 -1.23 15.15
CA THR A 119 -0.04 -2.35 14.36
C THR A 119 -1.19 -3.05 15.07
N THR A 120 -2.08 -3.63 14.27
CA THR A 120 -3.21 -4.40 14.78
C THR A 120 -3.15 -5.79 14.17
N ASN A 121 -3.19 -6.79 15.04
CA ASN A 121 -3.23 -8.21 14.70
C ASN A 121 -2.09 -8.76 13.82
N PRO A 122 -0.83 -8.31 13.94
CA PRO A 122 0.27 -9.08 13.38
C PRO A 122 0.44 -10.38 14.17
N THR A 123 0.98 -11.39 13.51
CA THR A 123 1.30 -12.69 14.12
C THR A 123 2.77 -13.01 13.93
N SER A 124 3.24 -14.10 14.50
CA SER A 124 4.61 -14.57 14.25
C SER A 124 4.86 -15.00 12.79
N SER A 125 3.79 -15.33 12.06
CA SER A 125 3.83 -15.72 10.64
C SER A 125 3.49 -14.59 9.69
N GLU A 126 2.81 -13.54 10.20
CA GLU A 126 2.38 -12.37 9.45
C GLU A 126 2.99 -11.13 10.11
N THR A 127 4.25 -10.91 9.82
CA THR A 127 5.04 -9.83 10.44
C THR A 127 5.03 -8.58 9.55
N VAL A 128 5.28 -7.44 10.17
CA VAL A 128 5.42 -6.15 9.50
C VAL A 128 6.87 -5.72 9.56
N LEU A 129 7.57 -5.73 8.42
CA LEU A 129 8.91 -5.18 8.30
C LEU A 129 8.83 -3.67 8.04
N VAL A 130 9.50 -2.89 8.85
CA VAL A 130 9.60 -1.44 8.71
C VAL A 130 11.02 -1.05 8.38
N GLU A 131 11.17 -0.30 7.29
CA GLU A 131 12.44 0.18 6.77
C GLU A 131 12.35 1.69 6.51
N TYR A 132 13.48 2.35 6.45
CA TYR A 132 13.57 3.76 6.09
C TYR A 132 14.72 4.03 5.11
N ALA A 133 14.58 5.10 4.35
CA ALA A 133 15.61 5.66 3.48
C ALA A 133 15.71 7.17 3.76
N THR A 134 16.86 7.78 3.50
CA THR A 134 17.12 9.20 3.78
C THR A 134 17.65 9.93 2.56
N ASP A 135 17.50 11.25 2.58
CA ASP A 135 18.19 12.18 1.69
C ASP A 135 17.98 11.93 0.19
N PHE A 136 16.76 11.46 -0.16
CA PHE A 136 16.36 11.13 -1.53
C PHE A 136 17.14 9.96 -2.16
N VAL A 137 17.84 9.17 -1.34
CA VAL A 137 18.53 7.95 -1.76
C VAL A 137 17.69 6.74 -1.39
N GLU A 138 17.26 5.95 -2.36
CA GLU A 138 16.38 4.78 -2.14
C GLU A 138 17.16 3.54 -1.65
N THR A 139 18.09 3.72 -0.75
CA THR A 139 18.75 2.64 -0.01
C THR A 139 18.05 2.48 1.33
N TYR A 140 17.38 1.35 1.50
CA TYR A 140 16.56 1.10 2.68
C TYR A 140 17.38 0.44 3.79
N THR A 141 17.20 0.96 5.00
CA THR A 141 17.76 0.41 6.24
C THR A 141 16.62 -0.13 7.09
N THR A 142 16.75 -1.36 7.57
CA THR A 142 15.75 -1.95 8.47
C THR A 142 15.69 -1.19 9.78
N LEU A 143 14.50 -0.77 10.15
CA LEU A 143 14.20 -0.18 11.45
C LEU A 143 13.79 -1.27 12.46
N GLY A 144 12.96 -2.20 12.02
CA GLY A 144 12.57 -3.35 12.84
C GLY A 144 11.48 -4.19 12.20
N THR A 145 11.20 -5.33 12.84
CA THR A 145 10.11 -6.24 12.48
C THR A 145 9.12 -6.31 13.63
N ILE A 146 7.84 -6.19 13.33
CA ILE A 146 6.74 -6.19 14.29
C ILE A 146 5.95 -7.49 14.14
N SER A 147 5.77 -8.18 15.24
CA SER A 147 5.00 -9.45 15.35
C SER A 147 3.94 -9.40 16.45
N ALA A 148 3.71 -8.25 17.05
CA ALA A 148 2.75 -8.08 18.14
C ALA A 148 1.88 -6.83 17.93
N THR A 149 0.63 -6.93 18.36
CA THR A 149 -0.32 -5.80 18.33
C THR A 149 0.09 -4.72 19.32
N GLY A 150 -0.09 -3.47 18.91
CA GLY A 150 0.12 -2.30 19.73
C GLY A 150 1.18 -1.36 19.18
N GLN A 151 1.62 -0.46 20.04
CA GLN A 151 2.63 0.53 19.70
C GLN A 151 4.02 0.02 20.01
N GLN A 152 4.90 0.07 19.00
CA GLN A 152 6.32 -0.24 19.17
C GLN A 152 7.15 0.98 18.80
N ARG A 153 8.12 1.28 19.66
CA ARG A 153 9.05 2.40 19.47
C ARG A 153 10.41 1.89 19.04
N TYR A 154 10.86 2.37 17.91
CA TYR A 154 12.19 2.10 17.38
C TYR A 154 13.05 3.36 17.47
N PHE A 155 14.26 3.22 18.01
CA PHE A 155 15.22 4.30 18.10
C PHE A 155 16.20 4.25 16.94
N TYR A 156 16.56 5.42 16.42
CA TYR A 156 17.55 5.52 15.37
C TYR A 156 18.98 5.56 15.93
N GLY A 157 19.89 5.01 15.12
CA GLY A 157 21.32 5.04 15.37
C GLY A 157 21.78 4.14 16.50
N THR A 158 23.07 3.89 16.52
CA THR A 158 23.72 3.12 17.60
C THR A 158 23.62 3.89 18.90
N SER A 159 23.24 3.20 19.97
CA SER A 159 23.08 3.79 21.30
C SER A 159 22.05 4.93 21.37
N ARG A 160 21.02 4.90 20.50
CA ARG A 160 19.92 5.89 20.47
C ARG A 160 20.37 7.32 20.18
N ARG A 161 21.46 7.50 19.45
CA ARG A 161 22.01 8.83 19.12
C ARG A 161 21.15 9.59 18.11
N GLY A 162 20.18 8.93 17.50
CA GLY A 162 19.33 9.52 16.47
C GLY A 162 19.92 9.38 15.06
N LEU A 163 19.15 9.83 14.10
CA LEU A 163 19.45 9.84 12.68
C LEU A 163 19.35 11.27 12.16
N THR A 164 20.41 11.76 11.53
CA THR A 164 20.37 13.05 10.83
C THR A 164 19.91 12.82 9.39
N TYR A 165 19.00 13.65 8.91
CA TYR A 165 18.44 13.55 7.56
C TYR A 165 17.91 14.91 7.08
N ARG A 166 17.75 15.10 5.77
CA ARG A 166 17.01 16.22 5.17
C ARG A 166 15.60 15.81 4.80
N ALA A 167 15.45 14.63 4.21
CA ALA A 167 14.18 13.99 3.95
C ALA A 167 14.24 12.51 4.36
N ILE A 168 13.13 11.95 4.80
CA ILE A 168 13.01 10.55 5.19
C ILE A 168 11.83 9.93 4.46
N LYS A 169 11.97 8.68 4.07
CA LYS A 169 10.93 7.85 3.43
C LYS A 169 10.85 6.53 4.16
N TYR A 170 9.65 6.04 4.38
CA TYR A 170 9.44 4.75 5.00
C TYR A 170 8.91 3.74 3.98
N ARG A 171 9.33 2.50 4.16
CA ARG A 171 8.77 1.33 3.48
C ARG A 171 8.31 0.34 4.52
N VAL A 172 7.06 -0.12 4.36
CA VAL A 172 6.44 -1.13 5.21
C VAL A 172 6.11 -2.32 4.33
N THR A 173 6.60 -3.50 4.70
CA THR A 173 6.34 -4.77 4.00
C THR A 173 5.59 -5.70 4.94
N LEU A 174 4.47 -6.24 4.43
CA LEU A 174 3.61 -7.22 5.09
C LEU A 174 3.87 -8.59 4.49
#